data_0958fcf28b9116d36187ee01cc65fd5c
#
_entry.id   0958fcf28b9116d36187ee01cc65fd5c
#
_cell.length_a   1.000
_cell.length_b   1.000
_cell.length_c   1.000
_cell.angle_alpha   90.00
_cell.angle_beta   90.00
_cell.angle_gamma   90.00
#
_symmetry.space_group_name_H-M   'P 1'
#
loop_
_entity.id
_entity.type
_entity.pdbx_description
1 polymer ?
#
loop_
_entity_poly.entity_id
_entity_poly.type
_entity_poly.pdbx_seq_one_letter_code
_entity_poly.pdbx_strand_id
1 'polypeptide(L)'
;MSARRLARRAAAGFAAAALAGLAALLAFGYRSGGDDADGAPALQATAEHAARGAYLARAGNCAACHTARGGAAYAGGRGIATPFGTVYASNITPDADTGIGRWTSTDFWRAMHHGRSKDGRLLYPAFPYTSYTRVGREDTDAILAFLKTQVAPVRQANRPHAVRFPYDSQLALAAWRGLFFRPGGFEPDAARAVDWNRGAYLVQGLGHCSACHAARNVLGASSAPAALGGGLIPAQDWYAPSLAAADQAGVADW
;
A
#
# COMPACT_ATOMS: atom_id res chain seq x y z
N MET A 1 50.22 -21.91 -1.65
CA MET A 1 49.28 -21.03 -2.35
C MET A 1 49.63 -19.58 -2.06
N SER A 2 49.77 -18.71 -3.09
CA SER A 2 50.15 -17.32 -2.83
C SER A 2 48.98 -16.54 -2.18
N ALA A 3 49.30 -15.63 -1.26
CA ALA A 3 48.33 -14.76 -0.57
C ALA A 3 47.38 -14.05 -1.56
N ARG A 4 47.84 -13.68 -2.75
CA ARG A 4 47.05 -13.10 -3.84
C ARG A 4 45.95 -14.04 -4.37
N ARG A 5 46.22 -15.36 -4.43
CA ARG A 5 45.20 -16.34 -4.87
C ARG A 5 44.14 -16.55 -3.80
N LEU A 6 44.51 -16.51 -2.54
CA LEU A 6 43.57 -16.61 -1.42
C LEU A 6 42.64 -15.36 -1.37
N ALA A 7 43.21 -14.15 -1.49
CA ALA A 7 42.48 -12.91 -1.52
C ALA A 7 41.48 -12.84 -2.70
N ARG A 8 41.90 -13.28 -3.91
CA ARG A 8 40.97 -13.34 -5.07
C ARG A 8 39.81 -14.32 -4.88
N ARG A 9 40.07 -15.49 -4.25
CA ARG A 9 39.01 -16.47 -3.94
C ARG A 9 38.04 -15.93 -2.89
N ALA A 10 38.54 -15.25 -1.86
CA ALA A 10 37.72 -14.60 -0.85
C ALA A 10 36.86 -13.49 -1.45
N ALA A 11 37.42 -12.62 -2.29
CA ALA A 11 36.67 -11.57 -2.99
C ALA A 11 35.61 -12.13 -3.93
N ALA A 12 35.94 -13.20 -4.68
CA ALA A 12 34.97 -13.87 -5.55
C ALA A 12 33.82 -14.53 -4.73
N GLY A 13 34.13 -15.15 -3.61
CA GLY A 13 33.15 -15.73 -2.69
C GLY A 13 32.23 -14.66 -2.11
N PHE A 14 32.77 -13.53 -1.68
CA PHE A 14 31.98 -12.40 -1.18
C PHE A 14 31.08 -11.80 -2.27
N ALA A 15 31.60 -11.61 -3.48
CA ALA A 15 30.81 -11.11 -4.60
C ALA A 15 29.65 -12.07 -4.96
N ALA A 16 29.93 -13.37 -4.98
CA ALA A 16 28.88 -14.39 -5.24
C ALA A 16 27.82 -14.39 -4.15
N ALA A 17 28.19 -14.29 -2.89
CA ALA A 17 27.25 -14.20 -1.77
C ALA A 17 26.41 -12.92 -1.82
N ALA A 18 27.00 -11.78 -2.16
CA ALA A 18 26.28 -10.50 -2.33
C ALA A 18 25.28 -10.56 -3.49
N LEU A 19 25.66 -11.15 -4.63
CA LEU A 19 24.76 -11.36 -5.77
C LEU A 19 23.61 -12.31 -5.44
N ALA A 20 23.88 -13.40 -4.74
CA ALA A 20 22.84 -14.33 -4.28
C ALA A 20 21.89 -13.66 -3.29
N GLY A 21 22.39 -12.86 -2.36
CA GLY A 21 21.57 -12.07 -1.42
C GLY A 21 20.69 -11.06 -2.13
N LEU A 22 21.23 -10.34 -3.12
CA LEU A 22 20.45 -9.42 -3.96
C LEU A 22 19.37 -10.15 -4.75
N ALA A 23 19.71 -11.27 -5.39
CA ALA A 23 18.75 -12.06 -6.13
C ALA A 23 17.62 -12.59 -5.23
N ALA A 24 17.95 -13.05 -4.02
CA ALA A 24 16.95 -13.48 -3.04
C ALA A 24 16.05 -12.34 -2.59
N LEU A 25 16.60 -11.15 -2.33
CA LEU A 25 15.86 -9.95 -1.96
C LEU A 25 14.88 -9.55 -3.06
N LEU A 26 15.34 -9.50 -4.31
CA LEU A 26 14.51 -9.17 -5.46
C LEU A 26 13.40 -10.20 -5.67
N ALA A 27 13.76 -11.49 -5.61
CA ALA A 27 12.78 -12.58 -5.73
C ALA A 27 11.73 -12.51 -4.62
N PHE A 28 12.13 -12.23 -3.38
CA PHE A 28 11.19 -12.00 -2.27
C PHE A 28 10.30 -10.78 -2.55
N GLY A 29 10.86 -9.64 -2.94
CA GLY A 29 10.10 -8.42 -3.25
C GLY A 29 9.09 -8.61 -4.39
N TYR A 30 9.46 -9.41 -5.41
CA TYR A 30 8.53 -9.79 -6.48
C TYR A 30 7.46 -10.79 -6.02
N ARG A 31 7.82 -11.76 -5.21
CA ARG A 31 6.92 -12.87 -4.79
C ARG A 31 6.14 -12.56 -3.52
N SER A 32 6.56 -11.56 -2.72
CA SER A 32 5.84 -11.18 -1.50
C SER A 32 4.42 -10.73 -1.86
N GLY A 33 3.46 -11.59 -1.58
CA GLY A 33 2.09 -11.46 -2.03
C GLY A 33 1.71 -12.65 -2.92
N GLY A 34 1.73 -13.83 -2.31
CA GLY A 34 1.45 -15.10 -2.98
C GLY A 34 0.00 -15.28 -3.43
N ASP A 35 -0.27 -16.48 -3.89
CA ASP A 35 -1.49 -16.94 -4.56
C ASP A 35 -2.69 -17.16 -3.60
N ASP A 36 -2.73 -16.49 -2.44
CA ASP A 36 -3.73 -16.64 -1.38
C ASP A 36 -5.19 -16.40 -1.80
N ALA A 37 -5.39 -16.13 -3.09
CA ALA A 37 -6.70 -15.77 -3.62
C ALA A 37 -7.27 -16.79 -4.61
N ASP A 38 -6.55 -17.87 -4.90
CA ASP A 38 -7.06 -18.93 -5.78
C ASP A 38 -8.09 -19.75 -5.00
N GLY A 39 -9.37 -19.58 -5.36
CA GLY A 39 -10.50 -20.24 -4.70
C GLY A 39 -11.44 -19.32 -3.93
N ALA A 40 -11.17 -18.02 -3.90
CA ALA A 40 -12.12 -17.08 -3.30
C ALA A 40 -13.47 -17.10 -4.06
N PRO A 41 -14.60 -17.13 -3.34
CA PRO A 41 -15.91 -17.09 -3.96
C PRO A 41 -16.08 -15.84 -4.82
N ALA A 42 -16.90 -15.92 -5.86
CA ALA A 42 -17.24 -14.76 -6.67
C ALA A 42 -17.82 -13.65 -5.80
N LEU A 43 -17.47 -12.40 -6.12
CA LEU A 43 -17.96 -11.23 -5.39
C LEU A 43 -19.49 -11.22 -5.38
N GLN A 44 -20.08 -11.32 -4.20
CA GLN A 44 -21.51 -11.13 -4.02
C GLN A 44 -21.77 -9.66 -3.71
N ALA A 45 -22.07 -8.86 -4.72
CA ALA A 45 -22.35 -7.44 -4.59
C ALA A 45 -23.80 -7.20 -4.11
N THR A 46 -24.13 -7.58 -2.87
CA THR A 46 -25.41 -7.24 -2.25
C THR A 46 -25.45 -5.77 -1.86
N ALA A 47 -26.66 -5.22 -1.68
CA ALA A 47 -26.85 -3.84 -1.21
C ALA A 47 -26.18 -3.60 0.15
N GLU A 48 -26.21 -4.60 1.04
CA GLU A 48 -25.55 -4.54 2.35
C GLU A 48 -24.03 -4.48 2.21
N HIS A 49 -23.42 -5.34 1.39
CA HIS A 49 -21.99 -5.29 1.10
C HIS A 49 -21.58 -3.94 0.51
N ALA A 50 -22.37 -3.42 -0.43
CA ALA A 50 -22.07 -2.12 -1.02
C ALA A 50 -22.19 -0.96 0.00
N ALA A 51 -23.18 -1.01 0.90
CA ALA A 51 -23.32 -0.01 1.97
C ALA A 51 -22.12 -0.09 2.98
N ARG A 52 -21.72 -1.29 3.39
CA ARG A 52 -20.51 -1.51 4.19
C ARG A 52 -19.27 -0.98 3.46
N GLY A 53 -19.14 -1.29 2.16
CA GLY A 53 -18.04 -0.83 1.32
C GLY A 53 -17.97 0.69 1.20
N ALA A 54 -19.11 1.37 1.09
CA ALA A 54 -19.19 2.82 1.09
C ALA A 54 -18.68 3.44 2.40
N TYR A 55 -19.02 2.84 3.55
CA TYR A 55 -18.46 3.24 4.84
C TYR A 55 -16.95 3.04 4.89
N LEU A 56 -16.47 1.86 4.50
CA LEU A 56 -15.04 1.51 4.52
C LEU A 56 -14.22 2.37 3.56
N ALA A 57 -14.73 2.66 2.35
CA ALA A 57 -14.08 3.54 1.39
C ALA A 57 -13.94 4.98 1.91
N ARG A 58 -14.91 5.46 2.73
CA ARG A 58 -14.79 6.73 3.44
C ARG A 58 -13.76 6.65 4.57
N ALA A 59 -13.80 5.62 5.39
CA ALA A 59 -12.83 5.41 6.47
C ALA A 59 -11.39 5.31 5.95
N GLY A 60 -11.19 4.66 4.78
CA GLY A 60 -9.91 4.58 4.07
C GLY A 60 -9.57 5.80 3.23
N ASN A 61 -10.45 6.81 3.20
CA ASN A 61 -10.26 8.06 2.46
C ASN A 61 -9.89 7.87 0.97
N CYS A 62 -10.46 6.84 0.33
CA CYS A 62 -10.12 6.45 -1.05
C CYS A 62 -10.32 7.60 -2.05
N ALA A 63 -11.42 8.35 -1.89
CA ALA A 63 -11.74 9.48 -2.77
C ALA A 63 -10.68 10.59 -2.73
N ALA A 64 -10.02 10.82 -1.59
CA ALA A 64 -9.03 11.87 -1.45
C ALA A 64 -7.84 11.71 -2.40
N CYS A 65 -7.40 10.48 -2.65
CA CYS A 65 -6.34 10.18 -3.61
C CYS A 65 -6.90 9.95 -5.02
N HIS A 66 -8.02 9.24 -5.14
CA HIS A 66 -8.57 8.81 -6.41
C HIS A 66 -9.52 9.81 -7.07
N THR A 67 -9.54 11.07 -6.60
CA THR A 67 -10.30 12.17 -7.23
C THR A 67 -9.37 13.36 -7.45
N ALA A 68 -9.13 13.75 -8.68
CA ALA A 68 -8.38 14.96 -8.99
C ALA A 68 -9.19 16.21 -8.59
N ARG A 69 -8.52 17.32 -8.30
CA ARG A 69 -9.20 18.59 -8.00
C ARG A 69 -10.08 19.02 -9.17
N GLY A 70 -11.38 19.15 -8.93
CA GLY A 70 -12.38 19.46 -9.98
C GLY A 70 -12.69 18.29 -10.90
N GLY A 71 -12.11 17.09 -10.68
CA GLY A 71 -12.38 15.87 -11.44
C GLY A 71 -13.56 15.08 -10.92
N ALA A 72 -13.98 14.07 -11.71
CA ALA A 72 -15.02 13.14 -11.31
C ALA A 72 -14.55 12.24 -10.15
N ALA A 73 -15.46 11.91 -9.24
CA ALA A 73 -15.18 11.08 -8.08
C ALA A 73 -14.62 9.72 -8.50
N TYR A 74 -13.53 9.30 -7.83
CA TYR A 74 -12.81 8.03 -8.07
C TYR A 74 -12.19 7.86 -9.47
N ALA A 75 -12.25 8.87 -10.34
CA ALA A 75 -11.68 8.77 -11.69
C ALA A 75 -10.14 8.92 -11.74
N GLY A 76 -9.49 9.09 -10.62
CA GLY A 76 -8.03 9.18 -10.53
C GLY A 76 -7.46 10.53 -10.96
N GLY A 77 -6.22 10.52 -11.43
CA GLY A 77 -5.54 11.70 -11.98
C GLY A 77 -4.90 12.63 -10.95
N ARG A 78 -5.15 12.47 -9.65
CA ARG A 78 -4.50 13.26 -8.60
C ARG A 78 -3.02 12.91 -8.49
N GLY A 79 -2.16 13.93 -8.54
CA GLY A 79 -0.73 13.78 -8.29
C GLY A 79 -0.44 13.73 -6.79
N ILE A 80 0.33 12.73 -6.38
CA ILE A 80 0.86 12.57 -5.02
C ILE A 80 2.36 12.85 -5.12
N ALA A 81 2.79 13.99 -4.57
CA ALA A 81 4.19 14.37 -4.54
C ALA A 81 4.97 13.46 -3.58
N THR A 82 6.14 13.00 -4.03
CA THR A 82 7.09 12.21 -3.23
C THR A 82 8.49 12.76 -3.44
N PRO A 83 9.47 12.45 -2.57
CA PRO A 83 10.87 12.82 -2.81
C PRO A 83 11.46 12.26 -4.11
N PHE A 84 10.83 11.24 -4.70
CA PHE A 84 11.28 10.55 -5.90
C PHE A 84 10.59 11.04 -7.19
N GLY A 85 9.59 11.88 -7.07
CA GLY A 85 8.75 12.39 -8.15
C GLY A 85 7.26 12.27 -7.84
N THR A 86 6.41 12.42 -8.84
CA THR A 86 4.95 12.41 -8.66
C THR A 86 4.35 11.07 -9.08
N VAL A 87 3.62 10.44 -8.18
CA VAL A 87 2.78 9.28 -8.45
C VAL A 87 1.35 9.76 -8.70
N TYR A 88 0.74 9.35 -9.81
CA TYR A 88 -0.64 9.70 -10.11
C TYR A 88 -1.60 8.59 -9.69
N ALA A 89 -2.64 8.93 -8.93
CA ALA A 89 -3.66 7.98 -8.55
C ALA A 89 -4.44 7.48 -9.77
N SER A 90 -4.71 6.18 -9.80
CA SER A 90 -5.42 5.53 -10.90
C SER A 90 -6.93 5.77 -10.83
N ASN A 91 -7.59 5.60 -11.98
CA ASN A 91 -9.03 5.48 -12.09
C ASN A 91 -9.49 4.17 -11.44
N ILE A 92 -10.31 4.26 -10.39
CA ILE A 92 -10.91 3.10 -9.70
C ILE A 92 -12.43 3.08 -9.85
N THR A 93 -12.98 3.83 -10.82
CA THR A 93 -14.39 3.69 -11.22
C THR A 93 -14.63 2.35 -11.93
N PRO A 94 -15.89 1.89 -12.04
CA PRO A 94 -16.21 0.64 -12.72
C PRO A 94 -16.16 0.73 -14.26
N ASP A 95 -15.48 1.73 -14.82
CA ASP A 95 -15.20 1.78 -16.26
C ASP A 95 -14.36 0.56 -16.67
N ALA A 96 -14.79 -0.13 -17.74
CA ALA A 96 -14.21 -1.39 -18.14
C ALA A 96 -12.82 -1.24 -18.81
N ASP A 97 -12.57 -0.10 -19.44
CA ASP A 97 -11.36 0.09 -20.23
C ASP A 97 -10.25 0.84 -19.48
N THR A 98 -10.63 1.82 -18.66
CA THR A 98 -9.68 2.71 -17.99
C THR A 98 -9.70 2.61 -16.47
N GLY A 99 -10.73 1.96 -15.91
CA GLY A 99 -10.93 1.77 -14.47
C GLY A 99 -10.75 0.32 -14.03
N ILE A 100 -11.49 -0.06 -12.99
CA ILE A 100 -11.45 -1.41 -12.40
C ILE A 100 -12.66 -2.28 -12.79
N GLY A 101 -13.44 -1.89 -13.82
CA GLY A 101 -14.65 -2.61 -14.21
C GLY A 101 -14.41 -4.09 -14.52
N ARG A 102 -13.28 -4.43 -15.14
CA ARG A 102 -12.88 -5.82 -15.46
C ARG A 102 -12.06 -6.51 -14.36
N TRP A 103 -11.87 -5.86 -13.21
CA TRP A 103 -11.13 -6.48 -12.11
C TRP A 103 -12.02 -7.50 -11.37
N THR A 104 -11.43 -8.63 -11.04
CA THR A 104 -12.04 -9.60 -10.13
C THR A 104 -11.81 -9.19 -8.68
N SER A 105 -12.51 -9.85 -7.74
CA SER A 105 -12.25 -9.73 -6.31
C SER A 105 -10.79 -10.07 -5.98
N THR A 106 -10.23 -11.09 -6.63
CA THR A 106 -8.82 -11.47 -6.50
C THR A 106 -7.86 -10.37 -7.00
N ASP A 107 -8.15 -9.73 -8.15
CA ASP A 107 -7.31 -8.64 -8.65
C ASP A 107 -7.28 -7.46 -7.67
N PHE A 108 -8.45 -7.10 -7.11
CA PHE A 108 -8.57 -6.01 -6.16
C PHE A 108 -7.92 -6.34 -4.81
N TRP A 109 -8.08 -7.57 -4.33
CA TRP A 109 -7.39 -8.09 -3.17
C TRP A 109 -5.87 -8.00 -3.32
N ARG A 110 -5.34 -8.49 -4.46
CA ARG A 110 -3.90 -8.42 -4.75
C ARG A 110 -3.38 -6.99 -4.75
N ALA A 111 -4.15 -6.04 -5.26
CA ALA A 111 -3.78 -4.64 -5.22
C ALA A 111 -3.73 -4.09 -3.79
N MET A 112 -4.76 -4.32 -3.01
CA MET A 112 -4.89 -3.85 -1.63
C MET A 112 -3.90 -4.54 -0.69
N HIS A 113 -3.88 -5.87 -0.71
CA HIS A 113 -3.15 -6.67 0.27
C HIS A 113 -1.68 -6.85 -0.10
N HIS A 114 -1.38 -6.93 -1.39
CA HIS A 114 -0.02 -7.22 -1.87
C HIS A 114 0.60 -6.10 -2.68
N GLY A 115 -0.08 -4.97 -2.92
CA GLY A 115 0.45 -3.88 -3.74
C GLY A 115 0.79 -4.33 -5.16
N ARG A 116 -0.03 -5.19 -5.76
CA ARG A 116 0.17 -5.75 -7.09
C ARG A 116 -1.05 -5.49 -7.97
N SER A 117 -0.86 -4.82 -9.09
CA SER A 117 -1.90 -4.55 -10.08
C SER A 117 -2.36 -5.83 -10.78
N LYS A 118 -3.53 -5.77 -11.44
CA LYS A 118 -4.10 -6.87 -12.22
C LYS A 118 -3.14 -7.43 -13.28
N ASP A 119 -2.34 -6.58 -13.90
CA ASP A 119 -1.32 -6.96 -14.89
C ASP A 119 0.00 -7.47 -14.26
N GLY A 120 0.02 -7.67 -12.95
CA GLY A 120 1.17 -8.18 -12.20
C GLY A 120 2.22 -7.15 -11.83
N ARG A 121 2.11 -5.89 -12.30
CA ARG A 121 3.03 -4.82 -11.92
C ARG A 121 2.97 -4.52 -10.43
N LEU A 122 4.13 -4.24 -9.84
CA LEU A 122 4.23 -3.74 -8.48
C LEU A 122 3.75 -2.29 -8.42
N LEU A 123 2.95 -1.97 -7.40
CA LEU A 123 2.45 -0.63 -7.15
C LEU A 123 3.43 0.19 -6.32
N TYR A 124 3.43 1.51 -6.52
CA TYR A 124 4.21 2.42 -5.70
C TYR A 124 3.65 2.48 -4.27
N PRO A 125 4.50 2.55 -3.23
CA PRO A 125 4.08 2.60 -1.83
C PRO A 125 3.44 3.95 -1.44
N ALA A 126 3.26 4.89 -2.38
CA ALA A 126 2.34 6.01 -2.25
C ALA A 126 0.87 5.55 -2.16
N PHE A 127 0.55 4.40 -2.73
CA PHE A 127 -0.62 3.60 -2.40
C PHE A 127 -0.29 2.79 -1.14
N PRO A 128 -0.98 3.00 0.00
CA PRO A 128 -0.53 2.49 1.29
C PRO A 128 -0.82 1.00 1.51
N TYR A 129 -0.49 0.15 0.52
CA TYR A 129 -0.65 -1.30 0.65
C TYR A 129 0.15 -1.90 1.82
N THR A 130 1.18 -1.20 2.30
CA THR A 130 1.91 -1.57 3.52
C THR A 130 1.06 -1.54 4.78
N SER A 131 -0.03 -0.76 4.76
CA SER A 131 -1.09 -0.76 5.78
C SER A 131 -2.26 -1.63 5.35
N TYR A 132 -2.70 -1.51 4.09
CA TYR A 132 -3.86 -2.23 3.56
C TYR A 132 -3.69 -3.77 3.56
N THR A 133 -2.47 -4.28 3.63
CA THR A 133 -2.22 -5.72 3.84
C THR A 133 -2.87 -6.27 5.12
N ARG A 134 -3.26 -5.39 6.07
CA ARG A 134 -3.98 -5.75 7.29
C ARG A 134 -5.50 -5.78 7.12
N VAL A 135 -6.02 -5.26 6.00
CA VAL A 135 -7.46 -5.24 5.72
C VAL A 135 -7.93 -6.63 5.33
N GLY A 136 -8.96 -7.12 5.99
CA GLY A 136 -9.52 -8.45 5.74
C GLY A 136 -10.16 -8.57 4.35
N ARG A 137 -10.26 -9.82 3.87
CA ARG A 137 -10.82 -10.12 2.55
C ARG A 137 -12.25 -9.62 2.41
N GLU A 138 -13.10 -9.86 3.42
CA GLU A 138 -14.49 -9.42 3.44
C GLU A 138 -14.64 -7.90 3.29
N ASP A 139 -13.83 -7.12 4.02
CA ASP A 139 -13.83 -5.65 3.94
C ASP A 139 -13.33 -5.16 2.58
N THR A 140 -12.32 -5.83 2.02
CA THR A 140 -11.81 -5.54 0.67
C THR A 140 -12.87 -5.81 -0.40
N ASP A 141 -13.58 -6.92 -0.30
CA ASP A 141 -14.66 -7.29 -1.22
C ASP A 141 -15.86 -6.35 -1.08
N ALA A 142 -16.18 -5.89 0.13
CA ALA A 142 -17.21 -4.87 0.36
C ALA A 142 -16.86 -3.54 -0.32
N ILE A 143 -15.59 -3.08 -0.20
CA ILE A 143 -15.13 -1.87 -0.90
C ILE A 143 -15.26 -2.04 -2.41
N LEU A 144 -14.86 -3.18 -2.97
CA LEU A 144 -15.02 -3.46 -4.39
C LEU A 144 -16.49 -3.47 -4.82
N ALA A 145 -17.38 -4.06 -4.02
CA ALA A 145 -18.83 -4.05 -4.28
C ALA A 145 -19.35 -2.62 -4.38
N PHE A 146 -18.99 -1.74 -3.45
CA PHE A 146 -19.34 -0.32 -3.50
C PHE A 146 -18.82 0.34 -4.77
N LEU A 147 -17.53 0.20 -5.08
CA LEU A 147 -16.92 0.82 -6.26
C LEU A 147 -17.58 0.35 -7.57
N LYS A 148 -17.99 -0.90 -7.64
CA LYS A 148 -18.62 -1.47 -8.84
C LYS A 148 -20.08 -1.14 -9.01
N THR A 149 -20.82 -0.90 -7.92
CA THR A 149 -22.28 -0.78 -7.97
C THR A 149 -22.81 0.61 -7.65
N GLN A 150 -22.05 1.43 -6.91
CA GLN A 150 -22.51 2.74 -6.46
C GLN A 150 -21.69 3.90 -7.00
N VAL A 151 -20.53 3.64 -7.61
CA VAL A 151 -19.72 4.67 -8.27
C VAL A 151 -20.03 4.70 -9.75
N ALA A 152 -20.26 5.89 -10.30
CA ALA A 152 -20.50 6.04 -11.74
C ALA A 152 -19.23 5.68 -12.54
N PRO A 153 -19.35 4.93 -13.65
CA PRO A 153 -18.21 4.67 -14.53
C PRO A 153 -17.76 5.96 -15.22
N VAL A 154 -16.45 6.20 -15.20
CA VAL A 154 -15.84 7.37 -15.86
C VAL A 154 -14.71 6.90 -16.74
N ARG A 155 -14.81 7.13 -18.05
CA ARG A 155 -13.75 6.81 -19.00
C ARG A 155 -12.65 7.88 -18.95
N GLN A 156 -11.62 7.61 -18.16
CA GLN A 156 -10.46 8.47 -17.97
C GLN A 156 -9.20 7.63 -17.93
N ALA A 157 -8.32 7.82 -18.91
CA ALA A 157 -7.05 7.13 -18.97
C ALA A 157 -6.15 7.47 -17.77
N ASN A 158 -5.45 6.48 -17.26
CA ASN A 158 -4.50 6.68 -16.18
C ASN A 158 -3.28 7.46 -16.67
N ARG A 159 -2.86 8.46 -15.91
CA ARG A 159 -1.66 9.24 -16.21
C ARG A 159 -0.41 8.43 -15.89
N PRO A 160 0.61 8.42 -16.75
CA PRO A 160 1.93 7.88 -16.42
C PRO A 160 2.50 8.59 -15.19
N HIS A 161 3.18 7.83 -14.32
CA HIS A 161 3.87 8.43 -13.18
C HIS A 161 5.08 9.25 -13.65
N ALA A 162 5.32 10.37 -12.97
CA ALA A 162 6.48 11.23 -13.19
C ALA A 162 7.52 11.00 -12.07
N VAL A 163 8.01 9.76 -11.98
CA VAL A 163 9.02 9.32 -11.01
C VAL A 163 10.38 9.24 -11.71
N ARG A 164 11.45 9.63 -11.02
CA ARG A 164 12.80 9.69 -11.57
C ARG A 164 13.46 8.32 -11.60
N PHE A 165 14.24 8.03 -12.63
CA PHE A 165 15.13 6.88 -12.66
C PHE A 165 16.14 6.93 -11.48
N PRO A 166 16.43 5.79 -10.82
CA PRO A 166 15.98 4.41 -11.10
C PRO A 166 14.67 4.03 -10.38
N TYR A 167 14.04 4.94 -9.64
CA TYR A 167 12.87 4.68 -8.80
C TYR A 167 11.59 4.38 -9.60
N ASP A 168 11.57 4.72 -10.89
CA ASP A 168 10.49 4.41 -11.84
C ASP A 168 10.47 2.94 -12.30
N SER A 169 11.50 2.16 -11.96
CA SER A 169 11.65 0.78 -12.42
C SER A 169 10.97 -0.23 -11.49
N GLN A 170 10.43 -1.31 -12.08
CA GLN A 170 9.88 -2.45 -11.31
C GLN A 170 10.95 -3.14 -10.45
N LEU A 171 12.21 -3.09 -10.88
CA LEU A 171 13.34 -3.64 -10.12
C LEU A 171 13.58 -2.86 -8.82
N ALA A 172 13.55 -1.52 -8.88
CA ALA A 172 13.67 -0.68 -7.69
C ALA A 172 12.50 -0.90 -6.73
N LEU A 173 11.28 -1.05 -7.26
CA LEU A 173 10.11 -1.38 -6.44
C LEU A 173 10.24 -2.76 -5.78
N ALA A 174 10.74 -3.77 -6.51
CA ALA A 174 10.99 -5.09 -5.94
C ALA A 174 12.03 -5.05 -4.82
N ALA A 175 13.13 -4.31 -5.01
CA ALA A 175 14.15 -4.10 -3.98
C ALA A 175 13.56 -3.41 -2.74
N TRP A 176 12.81 -2.31 -2.94
CA TRP A 176 12.14 -1.59 -1.86
C TRP A 176 11.18 -2.49 -1.07
N ARG A 177 10.37 -3.27 -1.78
CA ARG A 177 9.42 -4.23 -1.17
C ARG A 177 10.16 -5.31 -0.39
N GLY A 178 11.23 -5.85 -0.94
CA GLY A 178 12.07 -6.85 -0.26
C GLY A 178 12.63 -6.36 1.07
N LEU A 179 12.96 -5.07 1.14
CA LEU A 179 13.48 -4.44 2.36
C LEU A 179 12.39 -4.07 3.37
N PHE A 180 11.28 -3.49 2.91
CA PHE A 180 10.35 -2.75 3.77
C PHE A 180 8.93 -3.28 3.80
N PHE A 181 8.53 -4.17 2.90
CA PHE A 181 7.18 -4.72 2.88
C PHE A 181 7.15 -6.13 3.47
N ARG A 182 6.24 -6.32 4.39
CA ARG A 182 5.90 -7.63 4.96
C ARG A 182 4.40 -7.79 4.86
N PRO A 183 3.90 -8.65 3.96
CA PRO A 183 2.47 -8.94 3.87
C PRO A 183 2.03 -9.65 5.15
N GLY A 184 0.79 -9.42 5.54
CA GLY A 184 0.20 -10.09 6.71
C GLY A 184 -1.12 -9.44 7.12
N GLY A 185 -2.08 -10.26 7.54
CA GLY A 185 -3.37 -9.81 8.05
C GLY A 185 -3.25 -9.06 9.39
N PHE A 186 -4.37 -8.48 9.82
CA PHE A 186 -4.50 -8.00 11.18
C PHE A 186 -4.78 -9.17 12.13
N GLU A 187 -4.02 -9.26 13.19
CA GLU A 187 -4.22 -10.24 14.26
C GLU A 187 -4.75 -9.51 15.50
N PRO A 188 -5.99 -9.82 15.98
CA PRO A 188 -6.51 -9.23 17.19
C PRO A 188 -5.69 -9.63 18.41
N ASP A 189 -5.50 -8.69 19.34
CA ASP A 189 -4.92 -8.93 20.64
C ASP A 189 -6.00 -9.52 21.57
N ALA A 190 -5.86 -10.78 21.93
CA ALA A 190 -6.80 -11.49 22.81
C ALA A 190 -6.89 -10.90 24.22
N ALA A 191 -5.90 -10.12 24.67
CA ALA A 191 -5.89 -9.43 25.96
C ALA A 191 -6.66 -8.10 25.94
N ARG A 192 -7.14 -7.66 24.78
CA ARG A 192 -7.84 -6.38 24.58
C ARG A 192 -9.32 -6.57 24.26
N ALA A 193 -10.12 -5.57 24.60
CA ALA A 193 -11.55 -5.55 24.26
C ALA A 193 -11.78 -5.53 22.74
N VAL A 194 -12.97 -5.96 22.32
CA VAL A 194 -13.37 -6.01 20.90
C VAL A 194 -13.27 -4.63 20.25
N ASP A 195 -13.75 -3.58 20.94
CA ASP A 195 -13.72 -2.21 20.40
C ASP A 195 -12.29 -1.69 20.22
N TRP A 196 -11.40 -2.03 21.17
CA TRP A 196 -9.97 -1.70 21.01
C TRP A 196 -9.37 -2.39 19.77
N ASN A 197 -9.64 -3.68 19.59
CA ASN A 197 -9.18 -4.43 18.42
C ASN A 197 -9.75 -3.86 17.13
N ARG A 198 -11.02 -3.44 17.13
CA ARG A 198 -11.62 -2.75 15.98
C ARG A 198 -10.93 -1.43 15.69
N GLY A 199 -10.63 -0.64 16.69
CA GLY A 199 -9.85 0.60 16.56
C GLY A 199 -8.45 0.34 16.00
N ALA A 200 -7.73 -0.64 16.55
CA ALA A 200 -6.40 -1.03 16.08
C ALA A 200 -6.41 -1.50 14.62
N TYR A 201 -7.39 -2.30 14.23
CA TYR A 201 -7.62 -2.71 12.84
C TYR A 201 -7.78 -1.53 11.89
N LEU A 202 -8.61 -0.54 12.26
CA LEU A 202 -8.83 0.64 11.45
C LEU A 202 -7.57 1.50 11.35
N VAL A 203 -6.91 1.78 12.47
CA VAL A 203 -5.72 2.65 12.55
C VAL A 203 -4.54 2.05 11.77
N GLN A 204 -4.28 0.76 11.96
CA GLN A 204 -3.13 0.08 11.35
C GLN A 204 -3.38 -0.35 9.90
N GLY A 205 -4.63 -0.60 9.55
CA GLY A 205 -5.07 -1.05 8.23
C GLY A 205 -5.64 0.10 7.39
N LEU A 206 -6.96 0.17 7.34
CA LEU A 206 -7.69 0.99 6.39
C LEU A 206 -7.46 2.49 6.57
N GLY A 207 -7.39 2.97 7.81
CA GLY A 207 -7.13 4.38 8.11
C GLY A 207 -5.69 4.82 7.82
N HIS A 208 -4.77 3.86 7.65
CA HIS A 208 -3.34 4.07 7.34
C HIS A 208 -2.69 5.27 8.06
N CYS A 209 -3.04 5.48 9.35
CA CYS A 209 -2.63 6.66 10.13
C CYS A 209 -1.10 6.86 10.15
N SER A 210 -0.34 5.77 10.13
CA SER A 210 1.12 5.78 10.02
C SER A 210 1.65 6.41 8.72
N ALA A 211 0.82 6.54 7.68
CA ALA A 211 1.22 7.20 6.44
C ALA A 211 1.58 8.68 6.65
N CYS A 212 0.99 9.32 7.65
CA CYS A 212 1.32 10.68 8.08
C CYS A 212 2.01 10.68 9.45
N HIS A 213 1.51 9.92 10.41
CA HIS A 213 1.93 9.97 11.80
C HIS A 213 3.10 9.03 12.16
N ALA A 214 3.92 8.63 11.19
CA ALA A 214 5.17 7.92 11.43
C ALA A 214 6.33 8.56 10.66
N ALA A 215 7.49 8.62 11.31
CA ALA A 215 8.71 9.06 10.65
C ALA A 215 9.08 8.15 9.48
N ARG A 216 9.72 8.72 8.46
CA ARG A 216 10.15 7.98 7.26
C ARG A 216 11.68 8.01 7.14
N ASN A 217 12.23 6.92 6.65
CA ASN A 217 13.63 6.85 6.28
C ASN A 217 13.86 7.52 4.90
N VAL A 218 15.13 7.62 4.50
CA VAL A 218 15.54 8.25 3.21
C VAL A 218 14.97 7.54 1.97
N LEU A 219 14.52 6.30 2.09
CA LEU A 219 13.85 5.54 1.02
C LEU A 219 12.32 5.62 1.11
N GLY A 220 11.78 6.49 1.97
CA GLY A 220 10.36 6.76 2.10
C GLY A 220 9.56 5.72 2.88
N ALA A 221 10.20 4.69 3.44
CA ALA A 221 9.52 3.70 4.27
C ALA A 221 9.29 4.22 5.68
N SER A 222 8.14 3.88 6.28
CA SER A 222 7.83 4.23 7.68
C SER A 222 8.77 3.50 8.64
N SER A 223 9.40 4.23 9.55
CA SER A 223 10.44 3.70 10.45
C SER A 223 9.88 2.97 11.66
N ALA A 224 8.71 3.28 12.13
CA ALA A 224 8.02 2.61 13.25
C ALA A 224 6.51 2.85 13.12
N PRO A 225 5.85 2.20 12.14
CA PRO A 225 4.46 2.55 11.81
C PRO A 225 3.49 2.33 12.98
N ALA A 226 3.74 1.34 13.83
CA ALA A 226 2.87 1.05 14.97
C ALA A 226 3.00 2.06 16.12
N ALA A 227 4.13 2.80 16.18
CA ALA A 227 4.36 3.73 17.28
C ALA A 227 3.60 5.05 17.13
N LEU A 228 3.17 5.41 15.91
CA LEU A 228 2.47 6.67 15.59
C LEU A 228 3.13 7.91 16.21
N GLY A 229 4.47 7.90 16.27
CA GLY A 229 5.28 8.89 16.99
C GLY A 229 5.45 10.23 16.26
N GLY A 230 4.65 10.46 15.22
CA GLY A 230 4.75 11.68 14.42
C GLY A 230 5.86 11.64 13.37
N GLY A 231 5.88 12.61 12.48
CA GLY A 231 6.89 12.72 11.45
C GLY A 231 6.64 13.81 10.42
N LEU A 232 7.68 14.15 9.67
CA LEU A 232 7.57 15.03 8.54
C LEU A 232 6.85 14.33 7.37
N ILE A 233 5.83 14.97 6.82
CA ILE A 233 5.15 14.47 5.61
C ILE A 233 6.03 14.84 4.41
N PRO A 234 6.58 13.83 3.69
CA PRO A 234 7.52 14.10 2.61
C PRO A 234 6.94 14.98 1.51
N ALA A 235 7.76 15.91 1.01
CA ALA A 235 7.44 16.81 -0.09
C ALA A 235 6.27 17.82 0.18
N GLN A 236 5.86 17.97 1.44
CA GLN A 236 4.78 18.90 1.81
C GLN A 236 5.19 19.91 2.90
N ASP A 237 6.37 19.77 3.50
CA ASP A 237 6.89 20.57 4.62
C ASP A 237 5.94 20.66 5.83
N TRP A 238 5.11 19.64 6.00
CA TRP A 238 4.16 19.53 7.10
C TRP A 238 4.65 18.47 8.08
N TYR A 239 4.54 18.79 9.37
CA TYR A 239 4.80 17.83 10.44
C TYR A 239 3.48 17.29 10.99
N ALA A 240 3.29 15.98 10.92
CA ALA A 240 2.19 15.29 11.59
C ALA A 240 2.61 15.01 13.04
N PRO A 241 1.87 15.49 14.06
CA PRO A 241 2.24 15.29 15.46
C PRO A 241 2.15 13.81 15.84
N SER A 242 2.78 13.42 16.96
CA SER A 242 2.58 12.11 17.56
C SER A 242 1.11 11.92 17.95
N LEU A 243 0.58 10.73 17.74
CA LEU A 243 -0.73 10.32 18.29
C LEU A 243 -0.58 9.47 19.56
N ALA A 244 0.66 9.15 19.95
CA ALA A 244 0.97 8.28 21.09
C ALA A 244 1.59 9.03 22.27
N ALA A 245 2.27 10.14 22.05
CA ALA A 245 2.92 10.90 23.10
C ALA A 245 1.94 11.91 23.74
N ALA A 246 1.72 11.81 25.04
CA ALA A 246 0.76 12.64 25.76
C ALA A 246 1.03 14.15 25.67
N ASP A 247 2.30 14.54 25.56
CA ASP A 247 2.74 15.93 25.45
C ASP A 247 2.62 16.51 24.03
N GLN A 248 2.42 15.67 23.03
CA GLN A 248 2.35 16.07 21.61
C GLN A 248 1.00 15.76 20.96
N ALA A 249 0.26 14.82 21.53
CA ALA A 249 -0.99 14.33 20.98
C ALA A 249 -2.17 15.02 21.68
N GLY A 250 -2.92 15.82 20.97
CA GLY A 250 -4.21 16.31 21.48
C GLY A 250 -5.27 15.24 21.70
N VAL A 251 -4.89 13.96 21.65
CA VAL A 251 -5.75 12.77 21.87
C VAL A 251 -5.32 11.97 23.12
N ALA A 252 -4.36 12.46 23.90
CA ALA A 252 -3.82 11.72 25.04
C ALA A 252 -4.86 11.47 26.15
N ASP A 253 -5.83 12.38 26.26
CA ASP A 253 -6.87 12.37 27.28
C ASP A 253 -8.20 11.77 26.78
N TRP A 254 -8.21 11.14 25.63
CA TRP A 254 -9.41 10.54 25.02
C TRP A 254 -9.62 9.10 25.46
#